data_96a340f1440373ad21377095afc233e5
#
_entry.id   96a340f1440373ad21377095afc233e5
#
_cell.length_a   1.000
_cell.length_b   1.000
_cell.length_c   1.000
_cell.angle_alpha   90.00
_cell.angle_beta   90.00
_cell.angle_gamma   90.00
#
_symmetry.space_group_name_H-M   'P 1'
#
loop_
_entity.id
_entity.type
_entity.pdbx_description
1 polymer ?
#
loop_
_entity_poly.entity_id
_entity_poly.type
_entity_poly.pdbx_seq_one_letter_code
_entity_poly.pdbx_strand_id
1 'polypeptide(L)'
;MIETKPILCHVNLATGFRGGERQTYLLMDRLSNQGWQQKLIARKSGKLAELSQSVDNLTIVETSINPLQYLGHFANVDIVHLHESRAFLTLHVSGHLRQTPYVLTRRVQRSPRKNWLNQSVYSKANAVVTLSDAIGRIVNESLGIKLNYSVIPSAKTGFSFNSDEVQSIRSKLKGDFVVGHIGALDDSHKGQLQIIETAKRLSASHPEICFVLVGEGRDFELFKQQTASLDNITLVGQVDNVGDYLKAFDIFLFPSRHEGLGSILLDALDFGL
;
A
#
# COMPACT_ATOMS: atom_id res chain seq x y z
N MET A 1 -34.79 1.74 18.62
CA MET A 1 -34.51 2.20 17.25
C MET A 1 -33.13 1.65 16.91
N ILE A 2 -32.99 0.85 15.84
CA ILE A 2 -31.68 0.43 15.36
C ILE A 2 -31.08 1.67 14.71
N GLU A 3 -30.07 2.24 15.34
CA GLU A 3 -29.31 3.37 14.83
C GLU A 3 -28.63 2.91 13.53
N THR A 4 -29.13 3.35 12.38
CA THR A 4 -28.51 3.03 11.10
C THR A 4 -27.15 3.72 11.04
N LYS A 5 -26.10 2.94 10.90
CA LYS A 5 -24.74 3.49 10.74
C LYS A 5 -24.67 4.37 9.48
N PRO A 6 -23.89 5.46 9.52
CA PRO A 6 -23.71 6.31 8.35
C PRO A 6 -23.05 5.54 7.19
N ILE A 7 -23.38 5.93 5.95
CA ILE A 7 -22.80 5.35 4.74
C ILE A 7 -21.45 6.00 4.48
N LEU A 8 -20.40 5.21 4.51
CA LEU A 8 -19.01 5.64 4.26
C LEU A 8 -18.60 5.37 2.82
N CYS A 9 -18.15 6.40 2.11
CA CYS A 9 -17.65 6.26 0.73
C CYS A 9 -16.13 6.38 0.70
N HIS A 10 -15.45 5.30 0.34
CA HIS A 10 -14.01 5.29 0.07
C HIS A 10 -13.72 5.67 -1.38
N VAL A 11 -12.74 6.55 -1.61
CA VAL A 11 -12.27 6.89 -2.95
C VAL A 11 -10.79 6.56 -3.08
N ASN A 12 -10.48 5.59 -3.93
CA ASN A 12 -9.11 5.18 -4.25
C ASN A 12 -9.00 4.86 -5.74
N LEU A 13 -8.40 5.75 -6.51
CA LEU A 13 -8.29 5.68 -7.97
C LEU A 13 -6.92 5.16 -8.45
N ALA A 14 -6.15 4.52 -7.58
CA ALA A 14 -4.91 3.85 -7.95
C ALA A 14 -5.17 2.65 -8.89
N THR A 15 -4.24 2.39 -9.80
CA THR A 15 -4.36 1.27 -10.76
C THR A 15 -3.72 -0.02 -10.25
N GLY A 16 -2.69 0.09 -9.40
CA GLY A 16 -2.00 -1.06 -8.82
C GLY A 16 -2.61 -1.48 -7.48
N PHE A 17 -1.98 -2.50 -6.87
CA PHE A 17 -2.31 -2.94 -5.52
C PHE A 17 -1.04 -3.00 -4.68
N ARG A 18 -0.72 -1.89 -4.05
CA ARG A 18 0.44 -1.70 -3.18
C ARG A 18 -0.01 -1.49 -1.73
N GLY A 19 0.90 -1.13 -0.86
CA GLY A 19 0.60 -0.91 0.57
C GLY A 19 -0.58 0.05 0.83
N GLY A 20 -0.74 1.11 0.03
CA GLY A 20 -1.87 2.05 0.17
C GLY A 20 -3.22 1.42 -0.12
N GLU A 21 -3.32 0.68 -1.22
CA GLU A 21 -4.54 -0.02 -1.64
C GLU A 21 -4.85 -1.18 -0.70
N ARG A 22 -3.83 -1.91 -0.23
CA ARG A 22 -3.98 -2.95 0.79
C ARG A 22 -4.54 -2.38 2.09
N GLN A 23 -4.04 -1.25 2.56
CA GLN A 23 -4.57 -0.59 3.77
C GLN A 23 -6.00 -0.07 3.58
N THR A 24 -6.38 0.33 2.35
CA THR A 24 -7.78 0.67 2.03
C THR A 24 -8.67 -0.57 2.13
N TYR A 25 -8.24 -1.67 1.55
CA TYR A 25 -8.93 -2.97 1.61
C TYR A 25 -9.12 -3.44 3.07
N LEU A 26 -8.05 -3.48 3.87
CA LEU A 26 -8.10 -3.90 5.27
C LEU A 26 -9.05 -3.03 6.12
N LEU A 27 -9.09 -1.72 5.85
CA LEU A 27 -10.03 -0.83 6.53
C LEU A 27 -11.47 -1.16 6.15
N MET A 28 -11.77 -1.36 4.87
CA MET A 28 -13.11 -1.71 4.40
C MET A 28 -13.57 -3.05 4.96
N ASP A 29 -12.72 -4.07 4.92
CA ASP A 29 -13.00 -5.38 5.49
C ASP A 29 -13.30 -5.29 6.99
N ARG A 30 -12.48 -4.56 7.74
CA ARG A 30 -12.68 -4.39 9.18
C ARG A 30 -13.98 -3.64 9.52
N LEU A 31 -14.32 -2.62 8.75
CA LEU A 31 -15.57 -1.87 8.94
C LEU A 31 -16.79 -2.69 8.54
N SER A 32 -16.69 -3.52 7.49
CA SER A 32 -17.72 -4.47 7.10
C SER A 32 -18.05 -5.44 8.25
N ASN A 33 -17.03 -6.03 8.87
CA ASN A 33 -17.17 -6.91 10.03
C ASN A 33 -17.81 -6.21 11.25
N GLN A 34 -17.83 -4.88 11.27
CA GLN A 34 -18.54 -4.07 12.26
C GLN A 34 -19.94 -3.63 11.80
N GLY A 35 -20.39 -4.09 10.64
CA GLY A 35 -21.72 -3.81 10.07
C GLY A 35 -21.87 -2.41 9.46
N TRP A 36 -20.76 -1.75 9.03
CA TRP A 36 -20.82 -0.51 8.28
C TRP A 36 -21.33 -0.75 6.86
N GLN A 37 -22.21 0.14 6.39
CA GLN A 37 -22.56 0.22 4.97
C GLN A 37 -21.51 1.06 4.25
N GLN A 38 -20.94 0.52 3.17
CA GLN A 38 -19.81 1.15 2.52
C GLN A 38 -19.98 1.24 1.01
N LYS A 39 -19.33 2.20 0.42
CA LYS A 39 -19.20 2.37 -1.03
C LYS A 39 -17.73 2.56 -1.36
N LEU A 40 -17.23 1.85 -2.36
CA LEU A 40 -15.89 2.05 -2.91
C LEU A 40 -15.99 2.63 -4.30
N ILE A 41 -15.38 3.79 -4.53
CA ILE A 41 -15.12 4.32 -5.86
C ILE A 41 -13.67 3.98 -6.20
N ALA A 42 -13.50 3.06 -7.14
CA ALA A 42 -12.20 2.52 -7.52
C ALA A 42 -11.95 2.62 -9.02
N ARG A 43 -10.71 2.42 -9.41
CA ARG A 43 -10.31 2.39 -10.81
C ARG A 43 -10.89 1.18 -11.51
N LYS A 44 -11.47 1.38 -12.70
CA LYS A 44 -11.96 0.29 -13.56
C LYS A 44 -10.83 -0.70 -13.85
N SER A 45 -11.13 -1.99 -13.71
CA SER A 45 -10.17 -3.09 -13.86
C SER A 45 -8.95 -2.97 -12.93
N GLY A 46 -9.08 -2.24 -11.83
CA GLY A 46 -8.04 -2.14 -10.80
C GLY A 46 -8.11 -3.30 -9.81
N LYS A 47 -6.96 -3.81 -9.38
CA LYS A 47 -6.87 -4.94 -8.45
C LYS A 47 -7.60 -4.70 -7.12
N LEU A 48 -7.70 -3.44 -6.67
CA LEU A 48 -8.46 -3.11 -5.46
C LEU A 48 -9.96 -3.40 -5.63
N ALA A 49 -10.56 -3.03 -6.77
CA ALA A 49 -11.96 -3.32 -7.04
C ALA A 49 -12.23 -4.83 -7.10
N GLU A 50 -11.36 -5.58 -7.78
CA GLU A 50 -11.42 -7.04 -7.90
C GLU A 50 -11.39 -7.72 -6.52
N LEU A 51 -10.38 -7.43 -5.70
CA LEU A 51 -10.22 -8.04 -4.37
C LEU A 51 -11.33 -7.64 -3.40
N SER A 52 -11.87 -6.41 -3.54
CA SER A 52 -12.92 -5.92 -2.65
C SER A 52 -14.30 -6.53 -2.91
N GLN A 53 -14.46 -7.34 -3.96
CA GLN A 53 -15.73 -8.05 -4.24
C GLN A 53 -16.11 -9.03 -3.11
N SER A 54 -15.14 -9.51 -2.34
CA SER A 54 -15.36 -10.40 -1.19
C SER A 54 -15.76 -9.67 0.10
N VAL A 55 -15.77 -8.34 0.11
CA VAL A 55 -16.10 -7.55 1.30
C VAL A 55 -17.62 -7.36 1.39
N ASP A 56 -18.23 -7.83 2.47
CA ASP A 56 -19.66 -7.67 2.72
C ASP A 56 -20.05 -6.19 2.93
N ASN A 57 -21.31 -5.86 2.72
CA ASN A 57 -21.86 -4.51 2.91
C ASN A 57 -21.10 -3.41 2.13
N LEU A 58 -20.43 -3.76 1.03
CA LEU A 58 -19.67 -2.86 0.17
C LEU A 58 -20.29 -2.80 -1.24
N THR A 59 -20.68 -1.60 -1.66
CA THR A 59 -21.06 -1.34 -3.07
C THR A 59 -19.84 -0.82 -3.82
N ILE A 60 -19.44 -1.48 -4.91
CA ILE A 60 -18.27 -1.09 -5.70
C ILE A 60 -18.72 -0.33 -6.95
N VAL A 61 -18.12 0.84 -7.17
CA VAL A 61 -18.29 1.67 -8.36
C VAL A 61 -16.95 1.76 -9.08
N GLU A 62 -16.86 1.07 -10.20
CA GLU A 62 -15.68 1.13 -11.06
C GLU A 62 -15.75 2.33 -12.01
N THR A 63 -14.68 3.14 -12.05
CA THR A 63 -14.65 4.37 -12.83
C THR A 63 -13.28 4.67 -13.43
N SER A 64 -13.21 5.69 -14.27
CA SER A 64 -11.95 6.30 -14.70
C SER A 64 -11.47 7.36 -13.68
N ILE A 65 -10.41 8.07 -14.02
CA ILE A 65 -9.92 9.21 -13.21
C ILE A 65 -10.81 10.46 -13.38
N ASN A 66 -11.70 10.48 -14.38
CA ASN A 66 -12.57 11.62 -14.66
C ASN A 66 -13.68 11.72 -13.61
N PRO A 67 -13.72 12.78 -12.77
CA PRO A 67 -14.73 12.93 -11.73
C PRO A 67 -16.16 12.91 -12.25
N LEU A 68 -16.41 13.41 -13.46
CA LEU A 68 -17.76 13.48 -14.04
C LEU A 68 -18.43 12.10 -14.17
N GLN A 69 -17.64 11.03 -14.24
CA GLN A 69 -18.17 9.67 -14.37
C GLN A 69 -18.70 9.07 -13.06
N TYR A 70 -18.32 9.63 -11.90
CA TYR A 70 -18.70 9.07 -10.61
C TYR A 70 -19.33 10.08 -9.63
N LEU A 71 -19.53 11.35 -10.05
CA LEU A 71 -20.15 12.36 -9.19
C LEU A 71 -21.54 11.98 -8.69
N GLY A 72 -22.35 11.33 -9.52
CA GLY A 72 -23.69 10.86 -9.16
C GLY A 72 -23.72 9.79 -8.05
N HIS A 73 -22.58 9.13 -7.81
CA HIS A 73 -22.50 8.06 -6.81
C HIS A 73 -22.31 8.55 -5.37
N PHE A 74 -22.18 9.86 -5.15
CA PHE A 74 -22.11 10.45 -3.80
C PHE A 74 -23.48 10.76 -3.18
N ALA A 75 -24.57 10.55 -3.89
CA ALA A 75 -25.90 10.64 -3.30
C ALA A 75 -26.05 9.64 -2.14
N ASN A 76 -26.63 10.11 -1.03
CA ASN A 76 -26.84 9.33 0.19
C ASN A 76 -25.54 8.82 0.84
N VAL A 77 -24.45 9.58 0.71
CA VAL A 77 -23.18 9.32 1.41
C VAL A 77 -23.03 10.31 2.54
N ASP A 78 -22.81 9.80 3.75
CA ASP A 78 -22.68 10.64 4.95
C ASP A 78 -21.24 11.08 5.21
N ILE A 79 -20.25 10.25 4.85
CA ILE A 79 -18.82 10.54 5.03
C ILE A 79 -18.05 10.07 3.79
N VAL A 80 -17.10 10.88 3.34
CA VAL A 80 -16.16 10.50 2.26
C VAL A 80 -14.77 10.31 2.82
N HIS A 81 -14.11 9.21 2.49
CA HIS A 81 -12.71 8.96 2.82
C HIS A 81 -11.84 8.94 1.56
N LEU A 82 -10.98 9.93 1.42
CA LEU A 82 -10.03 10.03 0.32
C LEU A 82 -8.71 9.34 0.71
N HIS A 83 -8.36 8.29 -0.03
CA HIS A 83 -7.17 7.50 0.24
C HIS A 83 -5.93 7.93 -0.55
N GLU A 84 -6.14 8.79 -1.57
CA GLU A 84 -5.03 9.28 -2.41
C GLU A 84 -5.41 10.57 -3.16
N SER A 85 -4.39 11.28 -3.65
CA SER A 85 -4.56 12.64 -4.19
C SER A 85 -5.26 12.76 -5.55
N ARG A 86 -5.38 11.66 -6.32
CA ARG A 86 -6.13 11.66 -7.60
C ARG A 86 -7.61 11.97 -7.39
N ALA A 87 -8.13 11.67 -6.20
CA ALA A 87 -9.51 11.93 -5.82
C ALA A 87 -9.80 13.41 -5.45
N PHE A 88 -8.77 14.26 -5.30
CA PHE A 88 -8.95 15.63 -4.80
C PHE A 88 -9.83 16.51 -5.70
N LEU A 89 -9.73 16.34 -7.01
CA LEU A 89 -10.54 17.09 -7.96
C LEU A 89 -12.04 16.84 -7.76
N THR A 90 -12.42 15.67 -7.30
CA THR A 90 -13.80 15.27 -7.02
C THR A 90 -14.50 16.24 -6.06
N LEU A 91 -13.81 16.67 -5.00
CA LEU A 91 -14.34 17.59 -4.00
C LEU A 91 -14.67 18.98 -4.56
N HIS A 92 -14.03 19.38 -5.66
CA HIS A 92 -14.24 20.70 -6.27
C HIS A 92 -15.32 20.69 -7.34
N VAL A 93 -15.48 19.57 -8.02
CA VAL A 93 -16.46 19.44 -9.13
C VAL A 93 -17.85 19.10 -8.61
N SER A 94 -17.95 18.42 -7.47
CA SER A 94 -19.24 18.00 -6.89
C SER A 94 -19.82 19.07 -5.96
N GLY A 95 -20.96 19.63 -6.33
CA GLY A 95 -21.73 20.52 -5.46
C GLY A 95 -22.21 19.85 -4.17
N HIS A 96 -22.59 18.55 -4.22
CA HIS A 96 -23.01 17.77 -3.07
C HIS A 96 -21.89 17.52 -2.07
N LEU A 97 -20.66 17.26 -2.55
CA LEU A 97 -19.50 17.02 -1.68
C LEU A 97 -19.01 18.27 -0.93
N ARG A 98 -19.48 19.46 -1.28
CA ARG A 98 -19.13 20.68 -0.52
C ARG A 98 -19.67 20.68 0.90
N GLN A 99 -20.73 19.91 1.17
CA GLN A 99 -21.39 19.82 2.48
C GLN A 99 -21.15 18.46 3.16
N THR A 100 -20.74 17.42 2.42
CA THR A 100 -20.43 16.11 2.97
C THR A 100 -19.08 16.14 3.69
N PRO A 101 -19.01 15.75 4.98
CA PRO A 101 -17.75 15.69 5.70
C PRO A 101 -16.80 14.67 5.04
N TYR A 102 -15.50 15.00 5.04
CA TYR A 102 -14.53 14.08 4.48
C TYR A 102 -13.27 13.95 5.33
N VAL A 103 -12.72 12.73 5.27
CA VAL A 103 -11.46 12.36 5.85
C VAL A 103 -10.44 12.21 4.73
N LEU A 104 -9.21 12.63 4.97
CA LEU A 104 -8.09 12.50 4.06
C LEU A 104 -6.99 11.66 4.73
N THR A 105 -6.56 10.57 4.09
CA THR A 105 -5.38 9.84 4.54
C THR A 105 -4.18 10.10 3.62
N ARG A 106 -3.07 10.57 4.21
CA ARG A 106 -1.79 10.78 3.53
C ARG A 106 -0.79 9.70 3.92
N ARG A 107 -0.36 8.89 2.92
CA ARG A 107 0.51 7.72 3.13
C ARG A 107 1.95 7.90 2.62
N VAL A 108 2.26 9.01 1.94
CA VAL A 108 3.56 9.22 1.27
C VAL A 108 4.27 10.44 1.80
N GLN A 109 5.58 10.37 1.96
CA GLN A 109 6.44 11.47 2.42
C GLN A 109 6.68 12.54 1.34
N ARG A 110 6.48 12.20 0.05
CA ARG A 110 6.67 13.17 -1.03
C ARG A 110 5.84 14.42 -0.79
N SER A 111 6.46 15.59 -0.84
CA SER A 111 5.80 16.89 -0.68
C SER A 111 4.63 17.07 -1.65
N PRO A 112 3.44 17.47 -1.18
CA PRO A 112 2.35 17.85 -2.07
C PRO A 112 2.74 19.13 -2.85
N ARG A 113 2.25 19.24 -4.08
CA ARG A 113 2.44 20.47 -4.86
C ARG A 113 1.75 21.64 -4.16
N LYS A 114 2.45 22.78 -4.01
CA LYS A 114 1.87 24.00 -3.46
C LYS A 114 0.97 24.65 -4.53
N ASN A 115 -0.31 24.34 -4.47
CA ASN A 115 -1.34 24.97 -5.31
C ASN A 115 -2.64 25.12 -4.51
N TRP A 116 -3.55 25.96 -5.01
CA TRP A 116 -4.81 26.26 -4.34
C TRP A 116 -5.70 25.04 -4.10
N LEU A 117 -5.66 24.07 -5.02
CA LEU A 117 -6.45 22.82 -4.90
C LEU A 117 -6.00 22.02 -3.69
N ASN A 118 -4.70 21.73 -3.57
CA ASN A 118 -4.15 20.99 -2.42
C ASN A 118 -4.38 21.77 -1.12
N GLN A 119 -4.07 23.07 -1.10
CA GLN A 119 -4.32 23.90 0.09
C GLN A 119 -5.78 23.82 0.53
N SER A 120 -6.72 24.01 -0.41
CA SER A 120 -8.16 23.96 -0.13
C SER A 120 -8.60 22.59 0.39
N VAL A 121 -8.14 21.49 -0.25
CA VAL A 121 -8.54 20.13 0.14
C VAL A 121 -8.02 19.79 1.53
N TYR A 122 -6.77 20.08 1.84
CA TYR A 122 -6.23 19.81 3.17
C TYR A 122 -6.84 20.70 4.25
N SER A 123 -7.03 21.99 3.99
CA SER A 123 -7.57 22.93 4.98
C SER A 123 -9.06 22.75 5.30
N LYS A 124 -9.83 22.17 4.38
CA LYS A 124 -11.27 21.94 4.54
C LYS A 124 -11.61 20.52 4.98
N ALA A 125 -10.63 19.63 5.09
CA ALA A 125 -10.87 18.29 5.58
C ALA A 125 -11.36 18.31 7.03
N ASN A 126 -12.40 17.54 7.34
CA ASN A 126 -12.91 17.38 8.69
C ASN A 126 -11.91 16.60 9.56
N ALA A 127 -11.16 15.69 8.95
CA ALA A 127 -10.03 15.03 9.59
C ALA A 127 -8.94 14.72 8.56
N VAL A 128 -7.69 14.87 8.96
CA VAL A 128 -6.53 14.45 8.17
C VAL A 128 -5.77 13.40 8.97
N VAL A 129 -5.52 12.27 8.34
CA VAL A 129 -4.73 11.17 8.88
C VAL A 129 -3.40 11.11 8.16
N THR A 130 -2.32 10.97 8.91
CA THR A 130 -0.97 10.71 8.37
C THR A 130 -0.40 9.45 9.01
N LEU A 131 0.48 8.72 8.28
CA LEU A 131 1.09 7.52 8.83
C LEU A 131 2.19 7.82 9.85
N SER A 132 2.72 9.03 9.84
CA SER A 132 3.73 9.51 10.79
C SER A 132 3.65 11.01 10.95
N ASP A 133 4.20 11.52 12.04
CA ASP A 133 4.31 12.95 12.30
C ASP A 133 5.18 13.66 11.25
N ALA A 134 6.21 12.98 10.74
CA ALA A 134 7.06 13.51 9.66
C ALA A 134 6.23 13.84 8.40
N ILE A 135 5.27 12.98 8.02
CA ILE A 135 4.37 13.23 6.88
C ILE A 135 3.51 14.48 7.14
N GLY A 136 2.98 14.63 8.33
CA GLY A 136 2.17 15.81 8.70
C GLY A 136 2.97 17.11 8.63
N ARG A 137 4.19 17.11 9.14
CA ARG A 137 5.11 18.26 9.03
C ARG A 137 5.43 18.63 7.58
N ILE A 138 5.74 17.63 6.74
CA ILE A 138 6.00 17.85 5.30
C ILE A 138 4.81 18.51 4.62
N VAL A 139 3.58 18.10 4.93
CA VAL A 139 2.37 18.72 4.35
C VAL A 139 2.25 20.18 4.79
N ASN A 140 2.41 20.47 6.09
CA ASN A 140 2.32 21.81 6.64
C ASN A 140 3.34 22.76 5.99
N GLU A 141 4.60 22.35 5.93
CA GLU A 141 5.69 23.12 5.33
C GLU A 141 5.48 23.33 3.84
N SER A 142 5.14 22.26 3.10
CA SER A 142 4.98 22.33 1.64
C SER A 142 3.82 23.21 1.21
N LEU A 143 2.70 23.17 1.95
CA LEU A 143 1.50 23.94 1.61
C LEU A 143 1.46 25.31 2.28
N GLY A 144 2.29 25.55 3.30
CA GLY A 144 2.25 26.78 4.09
C GLY A 144 0.95 26.91 4.89
N ILE A 145 0.45 25.82 5.46
CA ILE A 145 -0.79 25.78 6.26
C ILE A 145 -0.49 25.20 7.64
N LYS A 146 -1.34 25.51 8.61
CA LYS A 146 -1.32 24.85 9.93
C LYS A 146 -2.42 23.78 9.93
N LEU A 147 -2.05 22.56 9.55
CA LEU A 147 -2.94 21.42 9.50
C LEU A 147 -3.04 20.76 10.86
N ASN A 148 -4.25 20.51 11.34
CA ASN A 148 -4.48 19.60 12.44
C ASN A 148 -4.63 18.18 11.88
N TYR A 149 -3.76 17.25 12.26
CA TYR A 149 -3.77 15.87 11.79
C TYR A 149 -3.62 14.86 12.93
N SER A 150 -4.17 13.68 12.72
CA SER A 150 -3.97 12.52 13.59
C SER A 150 -2.95 11.58 12.96
N VAL A 151 -2.03 11.08 13.77
CA VAL A 151 -1.09 10.04 13.31
C VAL A 151 -1.73 8.67 13.55
N ILE A 152 -2.04 7.98 12.45
CA ILE A 152 -2.57 6.61 12.48
C ILE A 152 -1.69 5.77 11.56
N PRO A 153 -0.80 4.93 12.11
CA PRO A 153 0.08 4.06 11.32
C PRO A 153 -0.72 3.03 10.50
N SER A 154 -0.06 2.41 9.53
CA SER A 154 -0.60 1.25 8.83
C SER A 154 -0.76 0.07 9.79
N ALA A 155 -1.72 -0.79 9.51
CA ALA A 155 -1.87 -2.08 10.18
C ALA A 155 -1.06 -3.17 9.44
N LYS A 156 -0.69 -4.23 10.17
CA LYS A 156 -0.19 -5.46 9.55
C LYS A 156 -1.28 -6.11 8.68
N THR A 157 -0.89 -6.86 7.67
CA THR A 157 -1.84 -7.53 6.78
C THR A 157 -2.49 -8.75 7.43
N GLY A 158 -1.76 -9.43 8.32
CA GLY A 158 -2.20 -10.69 8.93
C GLY A 158 -2.14 -11.84 7.91
N PHE A 159 -1.05 -11.94 7.16
CA PHE A 159 -0.85 -13.04 6.22
C PHE A 159 -0.87 -14.38 6.95
N SER A 160 -1.58 -15.35 6.37
CA SER A 160 -1.44 -16.77 6.71
C SER A 160 -0.27 -17.40 5.92
N PHE A 161 0.19 -18.57 6.36
CA PHE A 161 1.16 -19.36 5.61
C PHE A 161 0.74 -20.84 5.61
N ASN A 162 1.23 -21.57 4.61
CA ASN A 162 1.08 -23.01 4.49
C ASN A 162 2.47 -23.65 4.70
N SER A 163 2.59 -24.56 5.68
CA SER A 163 3.87 -25.19 6.04
C SER A 163 4.47 -26.02 4.89
N ASP A 164 3.65 -26.67 4.07
CA ASP A 164 4.13 -27.45 2.93
C ASP A 164 4.70 -26.54 1.84
N GLU A 165 4.04 -25.39 1.58
CA GLU A 165 4.55 -24.40 0.64
C GLU A 165 5.85 -23.74 1.15
N VAL A 166 5.95 -23.44 2.44
CA VAL A 166 7.18 -22.94 3.05
C VAL A 166 8.33 -23.93 2.83
N GLN A 167 8.08 -25.22 3.08
CA GLN A 167 9.08 -26.27 2.87
C GLN A 167 9.44 -26.41 1.38
N SER A 168 8.45 -26.34 0.49
CA SER A 168 8.66 -26.33 -0.96
C SER A 168 9.51 -25.12 -1.42
N ILE A 169 9.27 -23.92 -0.88
CA ILE A 169 10.08 -22.73 -1.16
C ILE A 169 11.51 -22.97 -0.69
N ARG A 170 11.71 -23.38 0.57
CA ARG A 170 13.03 -23.63 1.15
C ARG A 170 13.84 -24.66 0.37
N SER A 171 13.22 -25.75 -0.09
CA SER A 171 13.90 -26.83 -0.81
C SER A 171 14.43 -26.41 -2.20
N LYS A 172 13.92 -25.31 -2.77
CA LYS A 172 14.35 -24.77 -4.06
C LYS A 172 15.48 -23.75 -3.95
N LEU A 173 15.78 -23.29 -2.73
CA LEU A 173 16.82 -22.30 -2.48
C LEU A 173 18.19 -22.97 -2.28
N LYS A 174 19.23 -22.31 -2.79
CA LYS A 174 20.62 -22.79 -2.68
C LYS A 174 21.30 -22.14 -1.47
N GLY A 175 20.92 -22.53 -0.28
CA GLY A 175 21.53 -22.03 0.97
C GLY A 175 20.64 -22.30 2.17
N ASP A 176 21.26 -22.49 3.33
CA ASP A 176 20.56 -22.79 4.57
C ASP A 176 20.02 -21.55 5.27
N PHE A 177 20.63 -20.37 4.99
CA PHE A 177 20.25 -19.10 5.58
C PHE A 177 19.65 -18.17 4.52
N VAL A 178 18.39 -17.79 4.69
CA VAL A 178 17.60 -17.09 3.68
C VAL A 178 17.39 -15.63 4.06
N VAL A 179 17.96 -14.73 3.27
CA VAL A 179 17.77 -13.28 3.36
C VAL A 179 16.73 -12.83 2.36
N GLY A 180 15.55 -12.45 2.82
CA GLY A 180 14.42 -12.11 1.97
C GLY A 180 14.16 -10.62 1.84
N HIS A 181 13.66 -10.22 0.68
CA HIS A 181 13.10 -8.89 0.42
C HIS A 181 11.79 -9.02 -0.34
N ILE A 182 10.74 -8.31 0.09
CA ILE A 182 9.44 -8.26 -0.56
C ILE A 182 9.07 -6.82 -0.86
N GLY A 183 8.82 -6.51 -2.13
CA GLY A 183 8.41 -5.17 -2.54
C GLY A 183 8.42 -4.95 -4.03
N ALA A 184 7.91 -3.79 -4.48
CA ALA A 184 8.01 -3.42 -5.87
C ALA A 184 9.49 -3.30 -6.29
N LEU A 185 9.87 -3.92 -7.41
CA LEU A 185 11.23 -3.90 -7.94
C LEU A 185 11.49 -2.56 -8.64
N ASP A 186 11.90 -1.58 -7.84
CA ASP A 186 12.19 -0.21 -8.23
C ASP A 186 13.36 0.28 -7.35
N ASP A 187 14.59 0.17 -7.85
CA ASP A 187 15.80 0.48 -7.08
C ASP A 187 15.84 1.92 -6.55
N SER A 188 15.30 2.85 -7.33
CA SER A 188 15.29 4.27 -6.93
C SER A 188 14.57 4.51 -5.60
N HIS A 189 13.61 3.65 -5.27
CA HIS A 189 12.85 3.68 -4.03
C HIS A 189 13.28 2.62 -3.03
N LYS A 190 13.51 1.39 -3.50
CA LYS A 190 13.65 0.20 -2.65
C LYS A 190 15.08 -0.25 -2.41
N GLY A 191 16.05 0.19 -3.23
CA GLY A 191 17.46 -0.07 -3.02
C GLY A 191 17.91 -1.51 -3.26
N GLN A 192 17.21 -2.27 -4.13
CA GLN A 192 17.48 -3.68 -4.36
C GLN A 192 18.85 -3.95 -4.99
N LEU A 193 19.44 -2.99 -5.72
CA LEU A 193 20.81 -3.14 -6.24
C LEU A 193 21.84 -3.32 -5.12
N GLN A 194 21.59 -2.79 -3.92
CA GLN A 194 22.45 -3.04 -2.76
C GLN A 194 22.37 -4.50 -2.30
N ILE A 195 21.19 -5.12 -2.39
CA ILE A 195 21.02 -6.55 -2.08
C ILE A 195 21.77 -7.40 -3.10
N ILE A 196 21.63 -7.10 -4.39
CA ILE A 196 22.30 -7.82 -5.48
C ILE A 196 23.82 -7.70 -5.33
N GLU A 197 24.31 -6.50 -5.05
CA GLU A 197 25.76 -6.29 -4.85
C GLU A 197 26.29 -7.04 -3.61
N THR A 198 25.50 -7.11 -2.54
CA THR A 198 25.83 -7.89 -1.35
C THR A 198 25.87 -9.38 -1.68
N ALA A 199 24.88 -9.89 -2.43
CA ALA A 199 24.85 -11.29 -2.87
C ALA A 199 26.10 -11.63 -3.69
N LYS A 200 26.54 -10.76 -4.63
CA LYS A 200 27.77 -10.91 -5.40
C LYS A 200 29.00 -11.05 -4.50
N ARG A 201 29.13 -10.16 -3.52
CA ARG A 201 30.29 -10.17 -2.60
C ARG A 201 30.36 -11.42 -1.73
N LEU A 202 29.20 -11.93 -1.32
CA LEU A 202 29.13 -13.08 -0.41
C LEU A 202 29.13 -14.43 -1.14
N SER A 203 28.92 -14.47 -2.44
CA SER A 203 28.73 -15.71 -3.21
C SER A 203 29.86 -16.75 -3.04
N ALA A 204 31.10 -16.31 -2.93
CA ALA A 204 32.26 -17.19 -2.79
C ALA A 204 32.64 -17.47 -1.33
N SER A 205 32.41 -16.51 -0.42
CA SER A 205 32.86 -16.61 0.98
C SER A 205 31.78 -17.18 1.92
N HIS A 206 30.51 -17.06 1.54
CA HIS A 206 29.35 -17.46 2.33
C HIS A 206 28.32 -18.18 1.44
N PRO A 207 28.64 -19.38 0.92
CA PRO A 207 27.73 -20.13 0.05
C PRO A 207 26.45 -20.61 0.76
N GLU A 208 26.44 -20.63 2.10
CA GLU A 208 25.28 -20.94 2.93
C GLU A 208 24.21 -19.85 2.94
N ILE A 209 24.54 -18.61 2.51
CA ILE A 209 23.60 -17.48 2.50
C ILE A 209 22.98 -17.34 1.10
N CYS A 210 21.67 -17.40 1.03
CA CYS A 210 20.93 -17.09 -0.19
C CYS A 210 20.01 -15.89 -0.02
N PHE A 211 19.81 -15.17 -1.13
CA PHE A 211 18.96 -13.99 -1.20
C PHE A 211 17.72 -14.28 -2.03
N VAL A 212 16.57 -13.76 -1.59
CA VAL A 212 15.30 -13.94 -2.30
C VAL A 212 14.63 -12.57 -2.48
N LEU A 213 14.41 -12.17 -3.73
CA LEU A 213 13.69 -10.96 -4.09
C LEU A 213 12.32 -11.33 -4.61
N VAL A 214 11.26 -10.90 -3.88
CA VAL A 214 9.85 -11.15 -4.22
C VAL A 214 9.20 -9.85 -4.64
N GLY A 215 8.57 -9.85 -5.82
CA GLY A 215 7.82 -8.74 -6.36
C GLY A 215 8.09 -8.50 -7.83
N GLU A 216 7.37 -7.54 -8.39
CA GLU A 216 7.54 -7.05 -9.75
C GLU A 216 7.74 -5.54 -9.77
N GLY A 217 8.25 -5.00 -10.87
CA GLY A 217 8.46 -3.57 -11.03
C GLY A 217 9.26 -3.23 -12.27
N ARG A 218 9.48 -1.95 -12.47
CA ARG A 218 10.16 -1.43 -13.66
C ARG A 218 11.60 -1.94 -13.86
N ASP A 219 12.27 -2.33 -12.76
CA ASP A 219 13.67 -2.76 -12.79
C ASP A 219 13.81 -4.30 -12.78
N PHE A 220 12.71 -5.07 -12.94
CA PHE A 220 12.72 -6.53 -12.93
C PHE A 220 13.71 -7.12 -13.95
N GLU A 221 13.65 -6.69 -15.22
CA GLU A 221 14.53 -7.20 -16.26
C GLU A 221 16.00 -6.82 -16.03
N LEU A 222 16.26 -5.62 -15.49
CA LEU A 222 17.60 -5.22 -15.07
C LEU A 222 18.16 -6.16 -14.00
N PHE A 223 17.36 -6.45 -12.97
CA PHE A 223 17.79 -7.35 -11.89
C PHE A 223 18.00 -8.77 -12.39
N LYS A 224 17.14 -9.26 -13.27
CA LYS A 224 17.28 -10.58 -13.91
C LYS A 224 18.61 -10.71 -14.64
N GLN A 225 19.02 -9.67 -15.42
CA GLN A 225 20.31 -9.65 -16.08
C GLN A 225 21.47 -9.63 -15.09
N GLN A 226 21.37 -8.83 -14.02
CA GLN A 226 22.45 -8.71 -13.03
C GLN A 226 22.62 -9.93 -12.13
N THR A 227 21.59 -10.74 -11.97
CA THR A 227 21.61 -11.95 -11.14
C THR A 227 21.84 -13.24 -11.95
N ALA A 228 21.84 -13.18 -13.28
CA ALA A 228 21.89 -14.35 -14.17
C ALA A 228 23.09 -15.29 -13.93
N SER A 229 24.23 -14.76 -13.44
CA SER A 229 25.43 -15.55 -13.12
C SER A 229 25.61 -15.87 -11.65
N LEU A 230 24.62 -15.54 -10.81
CA LEU A 230 24.68 -15.72 -9.35
C LEU A 230 23.79 -16.88 -8.94
N ASP A 231 24.38 -17.83 -8.23
CA ASP A 231 23.67 -19.00 -7.71
C ASP A 231 23.00 -18.77 -6.36
N ASN A 232 23.42 -17.72 -5.64
CA ASN A 232 22.97 -17.41 -4.29
C ASN A 232 21.88 -16.30 -4.24
N ILE A 233 21.23 -15.98 -5.35
CA ILE A 233 20.10 -15.03 -5.38
C ILE A 233 19.00 -15.53 -6.31
N THR A 234 17.75 -15.42 -5.87
CA THR A 234 16.55 -15.83 -6.61
C THR A 234 15.61 -14.66 -6.77
N LEU A 235 15.23 -14.34 -8.02
CA LEU A 235 14.12 -13.44 -8.35
C LEU A 235 12.86 -14.26 -8.54
N VAL A 236 11.84 -14.01 -7.71
CA VAL A 236 10.60 -14.80 -7.69
C VAL A 236 9.52 -14.21 -8.60
N GLY A 237 9.48 -12.88 -8.74
CA GLY A 237 8.35 -12.19 -9.35
C GLY A 237 7.24 -11.90 -8.35
N GLN A 238 6.07 -11.51 -8.85
CA GLN A 238 4.92 -11.23 -8.00
C GLN A 238 4.27 -12.54 -7.52
N VAL A 239 3.87 -12.56 -6.25
CA VAL A 239 3.23 -13.71 -5.61
C VAL A 239 1.97 -13.28 -4.86
N ASP A 240 1.01 -14.19 -4.71
CA ASP A 240 -0.16 -14.00 -3.86
C ASP A 240 0.05 -14.58 -2.45
N ASN A 241 0.93 -15.57 -2.29
CA ASN A 241 1.26 -16.27 -1.05
C ASN A 241 2.43 -15.62 -0.29
N VAL A 242 2.34 -14.32 -0.06
CA VAL A 242 3.38 -13.51 0.61
C VAL A 242 3.77 -14.09 1.99
N GLY A 243 2.80 -14.64 2.74
CA GLY A 243 3.04 -15.22 4.06
C GLY A 243 3.97 -16.43 4.03
N ASP A 244 3.92 -17.26 2.98
CA ASP A 244 4.81 -18.42 2.84
C ASP A 244 6.26 -17.97 2.65
N TYR A 245 6.49 -16.91 1.86
CA TYR A 245 7.82 -16.34 1.69
C TYR A 245 8.34 -15.68 2.97
N LEU A 246 7.50 -14.89 3.67
CA LEU A 246 7.89 -14.32 4.96
C LEU A 246 8.28 -15.41 5.94
N LYS A 247 7.52 -16.53 6.00
CA LYS A 247 7.83 -17.66 6.88
C LYS A 247 9.07 -18.43 6.45
N ALA A 248 9.41 -18.40 5.15
CA ALA A 248 10.60 -19.03 4.61
C ALA A 248 11.89 -18.23 4.85
N PHE A 249 11.84 -16.98 5.25
CA PHE A 249 13.01 -16.14 5.50
C PHE A 249 13.54 -16.31 6.92
N ASP A 250 14.86 -16.11 7.08
CA ASP A 250 15.54 -16.02 8.38
C ASP A 250 15.80 -14.54 8.75
N ILE A 251 16.02 -13.70 7.74
CA ILE A 251 16.13 -12.24 7.88
C ILE A 251 15.31 -11.56 6.80
N PHE A 252 14.62 -10.49 7.15
CA PHE A 252 13.98 -9.57 6.21
C PHE A 252 14.85 -8.35 5.99
N LEU A 253 15.35 -8.16 4.76
CA LEU A 253 16.21 -7.06 4.39
C LEU A 253 15.43 -5.94 3.71
N PHE A 254 15.53 -4.71 4.22
CA PHE A 254 14.74 -3.58 3.75
C PHE A 254 15.58 -2.31 3.51
N PRO A 255 16.36 -2.24 2.42
CA PRO A 255 17.24 -1.11 2.11
C PRO A 255 16.54 0.08 1.45
N SER A 256 15.23 0.23 1.66
CA SER A 256 14.42 1.29 1.04
C SER A 256 14.95 2.69 1.38
N ARG A 257 15.05 3.54 0.36
CA ARG A 257 15.51 4.94 0.48
C ARG A 257 14.37 5.89 0.81
N HIS A 258 13.16 5.58 0.35
CA HIS A 258 11.99 6.45 0.51
C HIS A 258 10.75 5.63 0.84
N GLU A 259 10.23 5.78 2.05
CA GLU A 259 9.02 5.10 2.51
C GLU A 259 8.10 6.01 3.31
N GLY A 260 6.79 5.76 3.21
CA GLY A 260 5.82 6.36 4.13
C GLY A 260 5.93 5.76 5.53
N LEU A 261 5.82 4.44 5.60
CA LEU A 261 6.00 3.63 6.81
C LEU A 261 6.70 2.29 6.49
N GLY A 262 6.57 1.77 5.25
CA GLY A 262 7.03 0.43 4.91
C GLY A 262 6.16 -0.66 5.55
N SER A 263 4.88 -0.72 5.19
CA SER A 263 3.91 -1.62 5.84
C SER A 263 4.33 -3.09 5.85
N ILE A 264 5.12 -3.54 4.87
CA ILE A 264 5.67 -4.89 4.84
C ILE A 264 6.59 -5.20 6.03
N LEU A 265 7.21 -4.16 6.66
CA LEU A 265 7.99 -4.34 7.89
C LEU A 265 7.10 -4.79 9.06
N LEU A 266 5.85 -4.33 9.11
CA LEU A 266 4.90 -4.77 10.13
C LEU A 266 4.55 -6.25 9.94
N ASP A 267 4.45 -6.68 8.68
CA ASP A 267 4.19 -8.08 8.34
C ASP A 267 5.43 -8.94 8.65
N ALA A 268 6.64 -8.47 8.33
CA ALA A 268 7.88 -9.16 8.67
C ALA A 268 8.04 -9.33 10.20
N LEU A 269 7.78 -8.27 10.98
CA LEU A 269 7.78 -8.34 12.45
C LEU A 269 6.76 -9.34 13.00
N ASP A 270 5.58 -9.46 12.37
CA ASP A 270 4.54 -10.43 12.76
C ASP A 270 5.00 -11.87 12.55
N PHE A 271 5.92 -12.11 11.62
CA PHE A 271 6.56 -13.39 11.36
C PHE A 271 7.83 -13.63 12.18
N GLY A 272 8.26 -12.66 13.00
CA GLY A 272 9.43 -12.74 13.87
C GLY A 272 10.76 -12.43 13.17
N LEU A 273 10.71 -11.73 12.04
CA LEU A 273 11.87 -11.31 11.23
C LEU A 273 12.40 -9.94 11.65
#